data_d0ec185dc5594bda3f20471058b2410f
#
_entry.id   d0ec185dc5594bda3f20471058b2410f
#
_cell.length_a   1.000
_cell.length_b   1.000
_cell.length_c   1.000
_cell.angle_alpha   90.00
_cell.angle_beta   90.00
_cell.angle_gamma   90.00
#
_symmetry.space_group_name_H-M   'P 1'
#
loop_
_entity.id
_entity.type
_entity.pdbx_description
1 polymer ?
#
loop_
_entity_poly.entity_id
_entity_poly.type
_entity_poly.pdbx_seq_one_letter_code
_entity_poly.pdbx_strand_id
1 'polypeptide(L)'
;MKVLFVYPRFQRHAQAHPELLEYVPMNEYLGSPSLGIAALAAVMPAHWELEFRDDRLTDAARPTDADLVALSFFTAAATRGLELADFFRAQGKPTVAGGLFTTAMPDVVLQHVDSVVVGEGEGAWLKLLQDFEAGGLQRRYERIPVDLTALPAPKVSLYIDGEGPSFHPDDYPVQLSRGCPLNCHSCILPVSMTKQLREFTLSQVVAQLDQLGAKGKRACLTEDTSWLPGKGNRLLESLFDHLIAQGKEATVSYVGISMPMILSTPIALLHKARRAGVTMFYLVGGFDPVTMRAFTGKDERQLERAHKAIAKCFEADIEPYTSFLYGQDDDDVGTVDRMLEFARASGIRKAEFAIFTPYPGTPSFARLEAEGRITSREWRRYNDANCVYQPKQLTAEQVTEGYLRLWREFYADKSYFQDRCHDERTIQF
;
A
#
# COMPACT_ATOMS: atom_id res chain seq x y z
N MET A 1 -30.34 9.43 4.58
CA MET A 1 -29.88 8.07 4.29
C MET A 1 -28.55 7.80 4.99
N LYS A 2 -28.25 6.54 5.28
CA LYS A 2 -27.05 6.14 5.98
C LYS A 2 -26.24 5.14 5.15
N VAL A 3 -24.93 5.35 5.02
CA VAL A 3 -24.03 4.38 4.41
C VAL A 3 -23.10 3.79 5.47
N LEU A 4 -22.91 2.48 5.41
CA LEU A 4 -21.89 1.75 6.16
C LEU A 4 -20.72 1.46 5.23
N PHE A 5 -19.55 2.06 5.52
CA PHE A 5 -18.30 1.65 4.90
C PHE A 5 -17.65 0.51 5.69
N VAL A 6 -17.17 -0.50 4.99
CA VAL A 6 -16.50 -1.65 5.59
C VAL A 6 -15.11 -1.82 4.97
N TYR A 7 -14.10 -1.92 5.84
CA TYR A 7 -12.73 -2.29 5.47
C TYR A 7 -12.47 -3.73 5.93
N PRO A 8 -12.47 -4.72 5.03
CA PRO A 8 -12.34 -6.12 5.38
C PRO A 8 -10.94 -6.46 5.89
N ARG A 9 -10.84 -7.38 6.85
CA ARG A 9 -9.58 -7.90 7.36
C ARG A 9 -8.85 -8.76 6.33
N PHE A 10 -7.54 -8.84 6.50
CA PHE A 10 -6.63 -9.66 5.69
C PHE A 10 -5.46 -10.13 6.58
N GLN A 11 -4.68 -11.05 6.08
CA GLN A 11 -3.49 -11.57 6.75
C GLN A 11 -2.25 -11.23 5.93
N ARG A 12 -1.14 -10.92 6.59
CA ARG A 12 0.18 -10.75 5.99
C ARG A 12 1.25 -11.41 6.86
N HIS A 13 2.37 -11.77 6.26
CA HIS A 13 3.61 -12.20 6.91
C HIS A 13 3.40 -13.11 8.14
N ALA A 14 3.66 -12.63 9.35
CA ALA A 14 3.54 -13.43 10.57
C ALA A 14 2.11 -13.91 10.88
N GLN A 15 1.08 -13.24 10.36
CA GLN A 15 -0.29 -13.75 10.49
C GLN A 15 -0.53 -14.96 9.56
N ALA A 16 0.19 -15.03 8.42
CA ALA A 16 0.17 -16.18 7.52
C ALA A 16 1.15 -17.27 7.96
N HIS A 17 2.24 -16.89 8.64
CA HIS A 17 3.31 -17.75 9.12
C HIS A 17 3.61 -17.45 10.58
N PRO A 18 2.89 -18.08 11.54
CA PRO A 18 3.04 -17.79 12.98
C PRO A 18 4.46 -17.99 13.52
N GLU A 19 5.29 -18.82 12.87
CA GLU A 19 6.71 -18.99 13.18
C GLU A 19 7.54 -17.72 13.01
N LEU A 20 7.02 -16.72 12.29
CA LEU A 20 7.66 -15.42 12.14
C LEU A 20 7.36 -14.43 13.29
N LEU A 21 6.43 -14.74 14.18
CA LEU A 21 6.07 -13.85 15.30
C LEU A 21 7.26 -13.49 16.19
N GLU A 22 8.27 -14.35 16.24
CA GLU A 22 9.50 -14.08 16.97
C GLU A 22 10.41 -13.03 16.30
N TYR A 23 10.28 -12.87 14.98
CA TYR A 23 11.17 -12.05 14.14
C TYR A 23 10.49 -10.83 13.55
N VAL A 24 9.16 -10.86 13.44
CA VAL A 24 8.37 -9.83 12.76
C VAL A 24 7.49 -9.12 13.76
N PRO A 25 7.62 -7.80 13.94
CA PRO A 25 6.74 -7.05 14.81
C PRO A 25 5.28 -7.11 14.29
N MET A 26 4.36 -7.54 15.12
CA MET A 26 2.94 -7.66 14.76
C MET A 26 2.31 -6.33 14.34
N ASN A 27 2.77 -5.23 14.93
CA ASN A 27 2.20 -3.90 14.72
C ASN A 27 2.51 -3.30 13.35
N GLU A 28 3.53 -3.76 12.64
CA GLU A 28 3.84 -3.28 11.28
C GLU A 28 2.70 -3.52 10.28
N TYR A 29 1.77 -4.43 10.59
CA TYR A 29 0.68 -4.81 9.69
C TYR A 29 -0.67 -4.18 10.03
N LEU A 30 -0.75 -3.49 11.14
CA LEU A 30 -1.93 -2.73 11.55
C LEU A 30 -1.81 -1.25 11.15
N GLY A 31 -1.21 -0.97 10.02
CA GLY A 31 -1.19 0.37 9.45
C GLY A 31 -2.61 0.91 9.21
N SER A 32 -2.73 2.21 8.98
CA SER A 32 -4.03 2.83 8.71
C SER A 32 -4.73 2.16 7.52
N PRO A 33 -6.07 2.18 7.44
CA PRO A 33 -6.79 1.76 6.24
C PRO A 33 -6.34 2.57 5.02
N SER A 34 -6.51 2.01 3.81
CA SER A 34 -6.23 2.72 2.58
C SER A 34 -7.10 3.98 2.45
N LEU A 35 -6.58 5.03 1.81
CA LEU A 35 -7.27 6.33 1.68
C LEU A 35 -8.60 6.28 0.91
N GLY A 36 -8.90 5.20 0.17
CA GLY A 36 -10.08 5.11 -0.69
C GLY A 36 -11.40 5.43 0.03
N ILE A 37 -11.66 4.80 1.18
CA ILE A 37 -12.87 5.05 1.97
C ILE A 37 -12.89 6.50 2.50
N ALA A 38 -11.76 7.00 3.02
CA ALA A 38 -11.67 8.37 3.51
C ALA A 38 -11.88 9.42 2.41
N ALA A 39 -11.42 9.13 1.18
CA ALA A 39 -11.66 9.98 0.01
C ALA A 39 -13.13 10.00 -0.40
N LEU A 40 -13.80 8.83 -0.44
CA LEU A 40 -15.23 8.76 -0.70
C LEU A 40 -16.06 9.45 0.39
N ALA A 41 -15.68 9.28 1.65
CA ALA A 41 -16.33 9.94 2.79
C ALA A 41 -16.21 11.47 2.73
N ALA A 42 -15.11 11.99 2.15
CA ALA A 42 -14.89 13.42 2.02
C ALA A 42 -15.78 14.08 0.96
N VAL A 43 -16.16 13.35 -0.09
CA VAL A 43 -17.03 13.86 -1.17
C VAL A 43 -18.51 13.56 -0.96
N MET A 44 -18.88 12.90 0.13
CA MET A 44 -20.29 12.55 0.40
C MET A 44 -21.16 13.78 0.56
N PRO A 45 -22.42 13.75 0.01
CA PRO A 45 -23.40 14.77 0.27
C PRO A 45 -23.73 14.88 1.77
N ALA A 46 -23.90 16.12 2.28
CA ALA A 46 -24.07 16.40 3.70
C ALA A 46 -25.31 15.76 4.36
N HIS A 47 -26.30 15.38 3.55
CA HIS A 47 -27.53 14.71 4.05
C HIS A 47 -27.39 13.20 4.24
N TRP A 48 -26.21 12.62 3.91
CA TRP A 48 -25.90 11.23 4.18
C TRP A 48 -25.20 11.09 5.53
N GLU A 49 -25.70 10.18 6.36
CA GLU A 49 -24.99 9.71 7.55
C GLU A 49 -23.95 8.66 7.15
N LEU A 50 -22.84 8.62 7.89
CA LEU A 50 -21.75 7.71 7.62
C LEU A 50 -21.42 6.89 8.86
N GLU A 51 -21.34 5.56 8.69
CA GLU A 51 -20.76 4.61 9.64
C GLU A 51 -19.52 3.95 9.02
N PHE A 52 -18.50 3.68 9.80
CA PHE A 52 -17.32 2.95 9.37
C PHE A 52 -17.06 1.74 10.27
N ARG A 53 -16.75 0.61 9.67
CA ARG A 53 -16.30 -0.60 10.39
C ARG A 53 -14.97 -1.08 9.81
N ASP A 54 -13.97 -1.15 10.69
CA ASP A 54 -12.71 -1.83 10.40
C ASP A 54 -12.79 -3.27 10.90
N ASP A 55 -12.92 -4.24 9.98
CA ASP A 55 -13.05 -5.67 10.30
C ASP A 55 -11.77 -6.25 10.91
N ARG A 56 -10.65 -5.53 10.85
CA ARG A 56 -9.40 -5.94 11.51
C ARG A 56 -9.47 -5.75 13.03
N LEU A 57 -10.29 -4.80 13.50
CA LEU A 57 -10.43 -4.45 14.91
C LEU A 57 -11.56 -5.21 15.58
N THR A 58 -12.69 -5.30 14.89
CA THR A 58 -13.89 -6.01 15.38
C THR A 58 -14.61 -6.64 14.20
N ASP A 59 -15.16 -7.83 14.38
CA ASP A 59 -15.90 -8.51 13.32
C ASP A 59 -17.00 -7.59 12.75
N ALA A 60 -16.89 -7.29 11.45
CA ALA A 60 -17.84 -6.43 10.75
C ALA A 60 -19.13 -7.17 10.36
N ALA A 61 -19.17 -8.52 10.43
CA ALA A 61 -20.33 -9.35 10.09
C ALA A 61 -21.39 -9.28 11.20
N ARG A 62 -22.00 -8.10 11.37
CA ARG A 62 -23.06 -7.84 12.35
C ARG A 62 -24.15 -6.97 11.71
N PRO A 63 -25.42 -7.07 12.18
CA PRO A 63 -26.51 -6.29 11.63
C PRO A 63 -26.23 -4.79 11.58
N THR A 64 -26.87 -4.10 10.63
CA THR A 64 -26.77 -2.65 10.47
C THR A 64 -28.13 -2.05 10.09
N ASP A 65 -28.37 -0.82 10.52
CA ASP A 65 -29.49 0.01 10.11
C ASP A 65 -29.20 0.81 8.84
N ALA A 66 -27.96 0.74 8.32
CA ALA A 66 -27.58 1.45 7.10
C ALA A 66 -28.49 1.10 5.89
N ASP A 67 -28.77 2.10 5.08
CA ASP A 67 -29.53 1.94 3.84
C ASP A 67 -28.69 1.30 2.73
N LEU A 68 -27.36 1.54 2.75
CA LEU A 68 -26.40 1.06 1.77
C LEU A 68 -25.12 0.57 2.49
N VAL A 69 -24.58 -0.58 2.07
CA VAL A 69 -23.28 -1.10 2.56
C VAL A 69 -22.26 -1.00 1.44
N ALA A 70 -21.14 -0.32 1.71
CA ALA A 70 -20.04 -0.10 0.76
C ALA A 70 -18.77 -0.76 1.27
N LEU A 71 -18.23 -1.71 0.49
CA LEU A 71 -17.00 -2.43 0.82
C LEU A 71 -15.85 -1.94 -0.07
N SER A 72 -14.68 -1.74 0.50
CA SER A 72 -13.48 -1.40 -0.28
C SER A 72 -12.34 -2.32 0.11
N PHE A 73 -11.80 -3.07 -0.86
CA PHE A 73 -10.78 -4.06 -0.59
C PHE A 73 -9.79 -4.26 -1.76
N PHE A 74 -8.62 -4.74 -1.40
CA PHE A 74 -7.58 -5.22 -2.31
C PHE A 74 -7.51 -6.76 -2.28
N THR A 75 -6.63 -7.37 -3.05
CA THR A 75 -6.67 -8.82 -3.33
C THR A 75 -6.60 -9.69 -2.06
N ALA A 76 -5.69 -9.41 -1.13
CA ALA A 76 -5.55 -10.23 0.08
C ALA A 76 -6.79 -10.17 0.99
N ALA A 77 -7.57 -9.09 0.93
CA ALA A 77 -8.80 -8.92 1.68
C ALA A 77 -10.06 -9.41 0.90
N ALA A 78 -9.91 -9.84 -0.35
CA ALA A 78 -11.05 -10.11 -1.23
C ALA A 78 -11.93 -11.25 -0.73
N THR A 79 -11.36 -12.37 -0.28
CA THR A 79 -12.15 -13.49 0.27
C THR A 79 -13.07 -12.99 1.38
N ARG A 80 -12.53 -12.25 2.35
CA ARG A 80 -13.31 -11.70 3.45
C ARG A 80 -14.30 -10.62 2.99
N GLY A 81 -13.90 -9.79 2.01
CA GLY A 81 -14.79 -8.79 1.43
C GLY A 81 -16.03 -9.39 0.78
N LEU A 82 -15.87 -10.51 0.05
CA LEU A 82 -16.97 -11.23 -0.57
C LEU A 82 -17.87 -11.92 0.47
N GLU A 83 -17.30 -12.55 1.51
CA GLU A 83 -18.05 -13.12 2.64
C GLU A 83 -18.93 -12.06 3.33
N LEU A 84 -18.37 -10.86 3.57
CA LEU A 84 -19.11 -9.75 4.18
C LEU A 84 -20.20 -9.22 3.25
N ALA A 85 -19.94 -9.15 1.96
CA ALA A 85 -20.95 -8.77 0.96
C ALA A 85 -22.15 -9.74 0.99
N ASP A 86 -21.89 -11.05 0.96
CA ASP A 86 -22.93 -12.08 1.04
C ASP A 86 -23.70 -12.00 2.37
N PHE A 87 -23.00 -11.75 3.48
CA PHE A 87 -23.62 -11.58 4.79
C PHE A 87 -24.64 -10.42 4.80
N PHE A 88 -24.28 -9.24 4.28
CA PHE A 88 -25.19 -8.10 4.25
C PHE A 88 -26.33 -8.28 3.25
N ARG A 89 -26.05 -8.86 2.08
CA ARG A 89 -27.11 -9.18 1.09
C ARG A 89 -28.13 -10.17 1.65
N ALA A 90 -27.69 -11.17 2.41
CA ALA A 90 -28.58 -12.11 3.07
C ALA A 90 -29.53 -11.42 4.09
N GLN A 91 -29.16 -10.24 4.58
CA GLN A 91 -29.99 -9.38 5.44
C GLN A 91 -30.83 -8.37 4.64
N GLY A 92 -30.88 -8.48 3.32
CA GLY A 92 -31.63 -7.59 2.45
C GLY A 92 -31.01 -6.19 2.32
N LYS A 93 -29.71 -6.03 2.63
CA LYS A 93 -29.02 -4.74 2.48
C LYS A 93 -28.43 -4.61 1.09
N PRO A 94 -28.74 -3.53 0.35
CA PRO A 94 -28.04 -3.19 -0.88
C PRO A 94 -26.53 -3.08 -0.62
N THR A 95 -25.72 -3.75 -1.44
CA THR A 95 -24.27 -3.81 -1.28
C THR A 95 -23.54 -3.32 -2.51
N VAL A 96 -22.52 -2.53 -2.30
CA VAL A 96 -21.62 -2.05 -3.36
C VAL A 96 -20.16 -2.34 -2.99
N ALA A 97 -19.32 -2.60 -3.99
CA ALA A 97 -17.90 -2.81 -3.76
C ALA A 97 -17.05 -1.94 -4.68
N GLY A 98 -15.91 -1.52 -4.15
CA GLY A 98 -14.87 -0.81 -4.87
C GLY A 98 -13.47 -1.27 -4.42
N GLY A 99 -12.45 -0.52 -4.82
CA GLY A 99 -11.06 -0.79 -4.50
C GLY A 99 -10.33 -1.59 -5.58
N LEU A 100 -9.07 -1.94 -5.27
CA LEU A 100 -8.14 -2.50 -6.27
C LEU A 100 -8.60 -3.86 -6.81
N PHE A 101 -9.07 -4.75 -5.93
CA PHE A 101 -9.55 -6.07 -6.37
C PHE A 101 -10.82 -5.97 -7.22
N THR A 102 -11.78 -5.15 -6.79
CA THR A 102 -13.01 -4.90 -7.56
C THR A 102 -12.70 -4.34 -8.95
N THR A 103 -11.73 -3.42 -9.03
CA THR A 103 -11.27 -2.85 -10.30
C THR A 103 -10.65 -3.91 -11.22
N ALA A 104 -9.86 -4.83 -10.66
CA ALA A 104 -9.21 -5.89 -11.42
C ALA A 104 -10.14 -7.03 -11.83
N MET A 105 -11.12 -7.36 -10.99
CA MET A 105 -11.98 -8.55 -11.08
C MET A 105 -13.47 -8.20 -10.88
N PRO A 106 -14.02 -7.21 -11.60
CA PRO A 106 -15.38 -6.72 -11.35
C PRO A 106 -16.46 -7.80 -11.53
N ASP A 107 -16.29 -8.70 -12.49
CA ASP A 107 -17.28 -9.75 -12.77
C ASP A 107 -17.30 -10.83 -11.68
N VAL A 108 -16.17 -11.08 -11.02
CA VAL A 108 -16.13 -11.97 -9.83
C VAL A 108 -16.85 -11.32 -8.67
N VAL A 109 -16.58 -10.04 -8.42
CA VAL A 109 -17.21 -9.30 -7.31
C VAL A 109 -18.70 -9.11 -7.50
N LEU A 110 -19.17 -8.91 -8.75
CA LEU A 110 -20.59 -8.77 -9.10
C LEU A 110 -21.45 -10.01 -8.81
N GLN A 111 -20.87 -11.16 -8.54
CA GLN A 111 -21.59 -12.34 -8.06
C GLN A 111 -22.03 -12.19 -6.59
N HIS A 112 -21.36 -11.34 -5.84
CA HIS A 112 -21.51 -11.16 -4.40
C HIS A 112 -22.12 -9.81 -3.99
N VAL A 113 -22.13 -8.81 -4.89
CA VAL A 113 -22.68 -7.47 -4.61
C VAL A 113 -23.71 -7.05 -5.64
N ASP A 114 -24.50 -6.02 -5.30
CA ASP A 114 -25.51 -5.47 -6.22
C ASP A 114 -24.88 -4.52 -7.23
N SER A 115 -23.77 -3.87 -6.86
CA SER A 115 -23.07 -2.91 -7.73
C SER A 115 -21.57 -2.90 -7.48
N VAL A 116 -20.79 -2.56 -8.53
CA VAL A 116 -19.35 -2.34 -8.43
C VAL A 116 -18.96 -0.96 -8.94
N VAL A 117 -17.92 -0.39 -8.31
CA VAL A 117 -17.22 0.82 -8.77
C VAL A 117 -15.84 0.43 -9.25
N VAL A 118 -15.53 0.72 -10.52
CA VAL A 118 -14.29 0.33 -11.20
C VAL A 118 -13.39 1.57 -11.37
N GLY A 119 -12.16 1.48 -10.89
CA GLY A 119 -11.16 2.55 -10.94
C GLY A 119 -11.29 3.55 -9.79
N GLU A 120 -10.91 4.81 -10.04
CA GLU A 120 -11.01 5.89 -9.06
C GLU A 120 -12.47 6.19 -8.75
N GLY A 121 -12.81 6.22 -7.47
CA GLY A 121 -14.20 6.14 -7.04
C GLY A 121 -14.95 7.45 -6.94
N GLU A 122 -14.32 8.60 -6.69
CA GLU A 122 -15.01 9.82 -6.22
C GLU A 122 -16.14 10.28 -7.13
N GLY A 123 -15.90 10.39 -8.44
CA GLY A 123 -16.95 10.80 -9.38
C GLY A 123 -18.03 9.74 -9.57
N ALA A 124 -17.63 8.47 -9.66
CA ALA A 124 -18.54 7.34 -9.79
C ALA A 124 -19.40 7.14 -8.53
N TRP A 125 -18.82 7.38 -7.34
CA TRP A 125 -19.51 7.30 -6.06
C TRP A 125 -20.66 8.30 -5.96
N LEU A 126 -20.42 9.57 -6.32
CA LEU A 126 -21.46 10.58 -6.33
C LEU A 126 -22.62 10.21 -7.25
N LYS A 127 -22.31 9.68 -8.44
CA LYS A 127 -23.33 9.20 -9.38
C LYS A 127 -24.09 8.00 -8.81
N LEU A 128 -23.41 7.06 -8.16
CA LEU A 128 -24.00 5.89 -7.52
C LEU A 128 -25.00 6.31 -6.42
N LEU A 129 -24.61 7.25 -5.55
CA LEU A 129 -25.50 7.73 -4.50
C LEU A 129 -26.76 8.39 -5.07
N GLN A 130 -26.62 9.21 -6.12
CA GLN A 130 -27.78 9.81 -6.81
C GLN A 130 -28.72 8.74 -7.41
N ASP A 131 -28.15 7.74 -8.07
CA ASP A 131 -28.93 6.64 -8.65
C ASP A 131 -29.61 5.81 -7.56
N PHE A 132 -28.92 5.58 -6.44
CA PHE A 132 -29.46 4.86 -5.29
C PHE A 132 -30.66 5.61 -4.68
N GLU A 133 -30.55 6.93 -4.47
CA GLU A 133 -31.67 7.78 -4.01
C GLU A 133 -32.86 7.75 -4.94
N ALA A 134 -32.62 7.67 -6.25
CA ALA A 134 -33.67 7.56 -7.27
C ALA A 134 -34.24 6.13 -7.44
N GLY A 135 -33.73 5.15 -6.69
CA GLY A 135 -34.12 3.74 -6.82
C GLY A 135 -33.59 3.06 -8.09
N GLY A 136 -32.57 3.65 -8.75
CA GLY A 136 -32.02 3.23 -10.02
C GLY A 136 -30.54 2.76 -9.93
N LEU A 137 -30.15 2.05 -8.86
CA LEU A 137 -28.79 1.54 -8.70
C LEU A 137 -28.37 0.68 -9.91
N GLN A 138 -27.26 1.06 -10.57
CA GLN A 138 -26.72 0.31 -11.69
C GLN A 138 -25.80 -0.79 -11.20
N ARG A 139 -25.66 -1.86 -11.96
CA ARG A 139 -24.77 -2.96 -11.59
C ARG A 139 -23.29 -2.60 -11.65
N ARG A 140 -22.89 -1.62 -12.50
CA ARG A 140 -21.50 -1.23 -12.69
C ARG A 140 -21.37 0.26 -12.94
N TYR A 141 -20.48 0.89 -12.24
CA TYR A 141 -20.07 2.28 -12.41
C TYR A 141 -18.60 2.32 -12.80
N GLU A 142 -18.36 2.86 -13.98
CA GLU A 142 -17.00 3.12 -14.46
C GLU A 142 -16.48 4.41 -13.86
N ARG A 143 -15.15 4.54 -13.79
CA ARG A 143 -14.51 5.76 -13.35
C ARG A 143 -15.05 6.99 -14.07
N ILE A 144 -15.54 7.95 -13.31
CA ILE A 144 -15.85 9.31 -13.80
C ILE A 144 -14.65 10.19 -13.42
N PRO A 145 -13.92 10.77 -14.39
CA PRO A 145 -12.77 11.60 -14.11
C PRO A 145 -13.12 12.80 -13.24
N VAL A 146 -12.29 13.09 -12.26
CA VAL A 146 -12.38 14.28 -11.41
C VAL A 146 -11.07 15.06 -11.47
N ASP A 147 -11.18 16.37 -11.32
CA ASP A 147 -10.02 17.23 -11.13
C ASP A 147 -9.53 17.07 -9.66
N LEU A 148 -8.31 16.58 -9.47
CA LEU A 148 -7.73 16.40 -8.13
C LEU A 148 -7.67 17.70 -7.36
N THR A 149 -7.46 18.82 -8.06
CA THR A 149 -7.35 20.16 -7.41
C THR A 149 -8.68 20.64 -6.85
N ALA A 150 -9.82 20.04 -7.26
CA ALA A 150 -11.15 20.34 -6.75
C ALA A 150 -11.62 19.38 -5.64
N LEU A 151 -10.87 18.30 -5.37
CA LEU A 151 -11.25 17.33 -4.34
C LEU A 151 -10.95 17.86 -2.93
N PRO A 152 -11.83 17.62 -1.96
CA PRO A 152 -11.52 17.87 -0.56
C PRO A 152 -10.42 16.90 -0.07
N ALA A 153 -9.76 17.27 1.02
CA ALA A 153 -8.85 16.37 1.72
C ALA A 153 -9.61 15.11 2.20
N PRO A 154 -9.01 13.90 2.09
CA PRO A 154 -9.61 12.69 2.61
C PRO A 154 -9.98 12.79 4.09
N LYS A 155 -11.14 12.29 4.47
CA LYS A 155 -11.65 12.35 5.85
C LYS A 155 -11.00 11.28 6.74
N VAL A 156 -9.68 11.41 6.98
CA VAL A 156 -8.90 10.43 7.77
C VAL A 156 -9.32 10.38 9.25
N SER A 157 -10.00 11.42 9.76
CA SER A 157 -10.61 11.40 11.09
C SER A 157 -11.53 10.20 11.30
N LEU A 158 -12.15 9.70 10.24
CA LEU A 158 -12.96 8.48 10.25
C LEU A 158 -12.19 7.26 10.80
N TYR A 159 -10.92 7.16 10.50
CA TYR A 159 -10.05 6.08 10.97
C TYR A 159 -9.50 6.36 12.36
N ILE A 160 -9.05 7.60 12.61
CA ILE A 160 -8.47 8.02 13.88
C ILE A 160 -9.50 7.92 15.01
N ASP A 161 -10.74 8.32 14.75
CA ASP A 161 -11.81 8.27 15.74
C ASP A 161 -12.23 6.81 16.07
N GLY A 162 -11.84 5.83 15.23
CA GLY A 162 -12.03 4.39 15.45
C GLY A 162 -10.85 3.70 16.17
N GLU A 163 -9.78 4.43 16.49
CA GLU A 163 -8.62 3.87 17.18
C GLU A 163 -8.98 3.40 18.61
N GLY A 164 -8.21 2.44 19.09
CA GLY A 164 -8.33 1.92 20.44
C GLY A 164 -6.98 1.44 20.99
N PRO A 165 -6.93 0.93 22.21
CA PRO A 165 -5.68 0.53 22.88
C PRO A 165 -4.84 -0.48 22.09
N SER A 166 -5.48 -1.31 21.27
CA SER A 166 -4.83 -2.34 20.44
C SER A 166 -4.52 -1.87 19.02
N PHE A 167 -4.93 -0.64 18.65
CA PHE A 167 -4.75 -0.11 17.30
C PHE A 167 -4.74 1.42 17.35
N HIS A 168 -3.58 1.99 17.21
CA HIS A 168 -3.35 3.45 17.18
C HIS A 168 -2.11 3.77 16.35
N PRO A 169 -2.17 3.62 15.02
CA PRO A 169 -1.03 3.91 14.17
C PRO A 169 -0.57 5.36 14.35
N ASP A 170 0.75 5.58 14.39
CA ASP A 170 1.34 6.92 14.48
C ASP A 170 1.25 7.67 13.16
N ASP A 171 1.22 6.92 12.05
CA ASP A 171 1.35 7.45 10.71
C ASP A 171 0.13 7.13 9.85
N TYR A 172 -0.31 8.15 9.10
CA TYR A 172 -1.39 8.02 8.13
C TYR A 172 -0.92 8.43 6.72
N PRO A 173 -1.37 7.74 5.66
CA PRO A 173 -0.95 8.08 4.32
C PRO A 173 -1.49 9.44 3.89
N VAL A 174 -0.62 10.23 3.26
CA VAL A 174 -0.96 11.46 2.56
C VAL A 174 -0.55 11.28 1.10
N GLN A 175 -1.43 11.64 0.20
CA GLN A 175 -1.24 11.47 -1.23
C GLN A 175 -0.96 12.82 -1.89
N LEU A 176 0.15 12.89 -2.66
CA LEU A 176 0.54 14.08 -3.41
C LEU A 176 0.04 14.02 -4.86
N SER A 177 -0.05 12.80 -5.40
CA SER A 177 -0.39 12.59 -6.81
C SER A 177 -1.18 11.32 -7.06
N ARG A 178 -1.73 11.18 -8.25
CA ARG A 178 -2.36 9.96 -8.76
C ARG A 178 -1.96 9.69 -10.19
N GLY A 179 -1.91 8.41 -10.53
CA GLY A 179 -1.47 7.94 -11.82
C GLY A 179 0.03 7.70 -11.87
N CYS A 180 0.46 6.80 -12.73
CA CYS A 180 1.86 6.44 -12.87
C CYS A 180 2.19 6.19 -14.34
N PRO A 181 3.16 6.92 -14.93
CA PRO A 181 3.55 6.75 -16.33
C PRO A 181 4.39 5.48 -16.54
N LEU A 182 4.87 4.86 -15.47
CA LEU A 182 5.64 3.64 -15.53
C LEU A 182 4.76 2.45 -15.94
N ASN A 183 5.37 1.45 -16.55
CA ASN A 183 4.66 0.27 -17.04
C ASN A 183 5.22 -1.00 -16.39
N CYS A 184 5.28 -1.00 -15.05
CA CYS A 184 5.79 -2.12 -14.27
C CYS A 184 4.86 -3.32 -14.41
N HIS A 185 5.43 -4.49 -14.72
CA HIS A 185 4.66 -5.71 -15.03
C HIS A 185 3.82 -6.24 -13.87
N SER A 186 4.23 -5.97 -12.64
CA SER A 186 3.58 -6.49 -11.43
C SER A 186 2.75 -5.45 -10.69
N CYS A 187 2.69 -4.19 -11.19
CA CYS A 187 2.00 -3.11 -10.51
C CYS A 187 0.55 -2.99 -10.99
N ILE A 188 -0.38 -2.85 -10.04
CA ILE A 188 -1.81 -2.66 -10.31
C ILE A 188 -2.17 -1.20 -10.65
N LEU A 189 -1.32 -0.23 -10.38
CA LEU A 189 -1.64 1.19 -10.58
C LEU A 189 -2.04 1.55 -12.02
N PRO A 190 -1.39 1.02 -13.08
CA PRO A 190 -1.81 1.31 -14.46
C PRO A 190 -3.24 0.86 -14.78
N VAL A 191 -3.78 -0.12 -14.04
CA VAL A 191 -5.15 -0.64 -14.22
C VAL A 191 -6.14 0.16 -13.38
N SER A 192 -5.78 0.47 -12.15
CA SER A 192 -6.68 1.15 -11.19
C SER A 192 -6.73 2.66 -11.34
N MET A 193 -5.65 3.26 -11.87
CA MET A 193 -5.50 4.70 -12.07
C MET A 193 -5.14 5.00 -13.53
N THR A 194 -5.00 6.27 -13.89
CA THR A 194 -4.50 6.65 -15.22
C THR A 194 -2.97 6.53 -15.30
N LYS A 195 -2.45 6.41 -16.52
CA LYS A 195 -1.01 6.55 -16.79
C LYS A 195 -0.53 8.00 -16.70
N GLN A 196 -1.45 8.97 -16.71
CA GLN A 196 -1.12 10.38 -16.57
C GLN A 196 -0.95 10.73 -15.10
N LEU A 197 0.23 11.23 -14.75
CA LEU A 197 0.48 11.79 -13.42
C LEU A 197 -0.34 13.08 -13.26
N ARG A 198 -1.18 13.12 -12.23
CA ARG A 198 -2.00 14.26 -11.80
C ARG A 198 -1.65 14.58 -10.36
N GLU A 199 -1.52 15.82 -10.02
CA GLU A 199 -1.06 16.26 -8.71
C GLU A 199 -2.17 17.01 -7.96
N PHE A 200 -2.19 16.82 -6.64
CA PHE A 200 -2.91 17.73 -5.75
C PHE A 200 -2.17 19.08 -5.65
N THR A 201 -2.83 20.08 -5.15
CA THR A 201 -2.18 21.36 -4.84
C THR A 201 -1.41 21.27 -3.53
N LEU A 202 -0.36 22.10 -3.37
CA LEU A 202 0.38 22.17 -2.11
C LEU A 202 -0.55 22.48 -0.92
N SER A 203 -1.53 23.36 -1.10
CA SER A 203 -2.51 23.70 -0.05
C SER A 203 -3.36 22.52 0.38
N GLN A 204 -3.76 21.64 -0.54
CA GLN A 204 -4.50 20.41 -0.20
C GLN A 204 -3.63 19.41 0.57
N VAL A 205 -2.36 19.25 0.17
CA VAL A 205 -1.40 18.41 0.89
C VAL A 205 -1.16 18.93 2.30
N VAL A 206 -0.90 20.23 2.44
CA VAL A 206 -0.71 20.89 3.75
C VAL A 206 -1.95 20.75 4.64
N ALA A 207 -3.15 20.90 4.08
CA ALA A 207 -4.39 20.72 4.84
C ALA A 207 -4.55 19.29 5.39
N GLN A 208 -4.10 18.26 4.64
CA GLN A 208 -4.06 16.88 5.15
C GLN A 208 -3.06 16.73 6.30
N LEU A 209 -1.86 17.30 6.16
CA LEU A 209 -0.85 17.30 7.23
C LEU A 209 -1.36 17.97 8.49
N ASP A 210 -2.02 19.13 8.36
CA ASP A 210 -2.57 19.89 9.49
C ASP A 210 -3.70 19.10 10.19
N GLN A 211 -4.56 18.37 9.44
CA GLN A 211 -5.57 17.48 10.04
C GLN A 211 -4.92 16.38 10.89
N LEU A 212 -3.85 15.76 10.38
CA LEU A 212 -3.12 14.72 11.11
C LEU A 212 -2.43 15.29 12.34
N GLY A 213 -1.71 16.40 12.19
CA GLY A 213 -1.01 17.09 13.28
C GLY A 213 -1.94 17.51 14.41
N ALA A 214 -3.16 17.98 14.09
CA ALA A 214 -4.18 18.34 15.08
C ALA A 214 -4.64 17.13 15.94
N LYS A 215 -4.42 15.91 15.46
CA LYS A 215 -4.71 14.65 16.17
C LYS A 215 -3.45 13.99 16.75
N GLY A 216 -2.29 14.67 16.71
CA GLY A 216 -1.02 14.13 17.17
C GLY A 216 -0.45 13.03 16.28
N LYS A 217 -0.91 12.93 15.02
CA LYS A 217 -0.48 11.94 14.03
C LYS A 217 0.51 12.55 13.05
N ARG A 218 1.29 11.68 12.41
CA ARG A 218 2.22 12.05 11.35
C ARG A 218 1.73 11.55 10.00
N ALA A 219 2.35 12.04 8.94
CA ALA A 219 2.09 11.62 7.57
C ALA A 219 3.15 10.65 7.08
N CYS A 220 2.72 9.60 6.36
CA CYS A 220 3.59 8.85 5.48
C CYS A 220 3.25 9.14 4.01
N LEU A 221 4.25 9.44 3.21
CA LEU A 221 4.13 9.68 1.78
C LEU A 221 4.47 8.37 1.07
N THR A 222 3.46 7.57 0.73
CA THR A 222 3.67 6.18 0.28
C THR A 222 3.85 6.02 -1.23
N GLU A 223 3.75 7.11 -1.99
CA GLU A 223 3.87 7.10 -3.44
C GLU A 223 5.28 7.47 -3.91
N ASP A 224 5.88 6.65 -4.76
CA ASP A 224 7.19 6.93 -5.34
C ASP A 224 7.14 7.80 -6.60
N THR A 225 5.95 7.98 -7.20
CA THR A 225 5.76 8.80 -8.40
C THR A 225 6.05 10.29 -8.18
N SER A 226 5.96 10.78 -6.96
CA SER A 226 6.35 12.14 -6.57
C SER A 226 7.86 12.41 -6.76
N TRP A 227 8.67 11.37 -6.88
CA TRP A 227 10.11 11.48 -7.14
C TRP A 227 10.48 11.46 -8.62
N LEU A 228 9.50 11.34 -9.52
CA LEU A 228 9.75 11.37 -10.96
C LEU A 228 10.40 12.72 -11.37
N PRO A 229 11.52 12.69 -12.12
CA PRO A 229 12.19 13.90 -12.56
C PRO A 229 11.25 14.84 -13.33
N GLY A 230 11.29 16.11 -13.02
CA GLY A 230 10.51 17.14 -13.69
C GLY A 230 9.25 17.56 -12.94
N LYS A 231 8.07 17.04 -13.28
CA LYS A 231 6.81 17.49 -12.66
C LYS A 231 6.66 17.06 -11.21
N GLY A 232 6.88 15.79 -10.90
CA GLY A 232 6.68 15.24 -9.56
C GLY A 232 7.56 15.89 -8.50
N ASN A 233 8.83 16.10 -8.78
CA ASN A 233 9.77 16.69 -7.83
C ASN A 233 9.41 18.12 -7.38
N ARG A 234 8.67 18.88 -8.20
CA ARG A 234 8.34 20.28 -7.86
C ARG A 234 7.36 20.40 -6.70
N LEU A 235 6.32 19.58 -6.68
CA LEU A 235 5.37 19.60 -5.57
C LEU A 235 6.03 19.10 -4.28
N LEU A 236 6.79 18.00 -4.38
CA LEU A 236 7.52 17.43 -3.25
C LEU A 236 8.55 18.44 -2.68
N GLU A 237 9.30 19.09 -3.56
CA GLU A 237 10.26 20.12 -3.17
C GLU A 237 9.58 21.31 -2.49
N SER A 238 8.45 21.78 -3.04
CA SER A 238 7.64 22.85 -2.44
C SER A 238 7.08 22.46 -1.08
N LEU A 239 6.71 21.17 -0.92
CA LEU A 239 6.26 20.64 0.37
C LEU A 239 7.40 20.70 1.40
N PHE A 240 8.59 20.22 1.05
CA PHE A 240 9.74 20.26 1.95
C PHE A 240 10.12 21.71 2.32
N ASP A 241 10.14 22.62 1.36
CA ASP A 241 10.38 24.05 1.63
C ASP A 241 9.33 24.62 2.59
N HIS A 242 8.06 24.26 2.42
CA HIS A 242 6.99 24.68 3.32
C HIS A 242 7.20 24.14 4.74
N LEU A 243 7.50 22.85 4.89
CA LEU A 243 7.72 22.22 6.21
C LEU A 243 8.88 22.88 6.96
N ILE A 244 9.99 23.11 6.28
CA ILE A 244 11.17 23.79 6.85
C ILE A 244 10.81 25.23 7.27
N ALA A 245 10.14 25.98 6.39
CA ALA A 245 9.80 27.38 6.67
C ALA A 245 8.80 27.53 7.84
N GLN A 246 7.98 26.54 8.10
CA GLN A 246 6.96 26.55 9.17
C GLN A 246 7.39 25.84 10.45
N GLY A 247 8.60 25.29 10.52
CA GLY A 247 9.05 24.50 11.68
C GLY A 247 8.22 23.26 11.91
N LYS A 248 7.76 22.60 10.82
CA LYS A 248 6.88 21.42 10.86
C LYS A 248 7.60 20.12 10.46
N GLU A 249 8.89 20.01 10.76
CA GLU A 249 9.74 18.89 10.34
C GLU A 249 9.31 17.54 10.96
N ALA A 250 8.59 17.55 12.08
CA ALA A 250 8.10 16.32 12.70
C ALA A 250 6.81 15.76 12.06
N THR A 251 6.25 16.44 11.03
CA THR A 251 4.95 16.08 10.45
C THR A 251 4.99 14.88 9.51
N VAL A 252 6.13 14.67 8.82
CA VAL A 252 6.32 13.55 7.90
C VAL A 252 7.26 12.54 8.55
N SER A 253 6.84 11.25 8.60
CA SER A 253 7.63 10.18 9.20
C SER A 253 8.54 9.50 8.19
N TYR A 254 7.95 9.02 7.09
CA TYR A 254 8.69 8.36 6.03
C TYR A 254 8.09 8.64 4.65
N VAL A 255 8.88 8.35 3.62
CA VAL A 255 8.50 8.56 2.22
C VAL A 255 8.79 7.30 1.43
N GLY A 256 7.84 6.87 0.60
CA GLY A 256 8.04 5.80 -0.37
C GLY A 256 8.89 6.30 -1.55
N ILE A 257 9.88 5.50 -1.94
CA ILE A 257 10.73 5.79 -3.09
C ILE A 257 11.31 4.47 -3.63
N SER A 258 11.51 4.36 -4.93
CA SER A 258 12.18 3.20 -5.53
C SER A 258 13.68 3.46 -5.73
N MET A 259 14.48 2.39 -5.82
CA MET A 259 15.93 2.53 -6.03
C MET A 259 16.30 3.33 -7.28
N PRO A 260 15.64 3.15 -8.45
CA PRO A 260 15.89 4.02 -9.61
C PRO A 260 15.60 5.49 -9.35
N MET A 261 14.58 5.80 -8.56
CA MET A 261 14.25 7.19 -8.21
C MET A 261 15.33 7.80 -7.29
N ILE A 262 15.81 7.05 -6.29
CA ILE A 262 16.94 7.52 -5.47
C ILE A 262 18.16 7.83 -6.33
N LEU A 263 18.51 6.94 -7.25
CA LEU A 263 19.66 7.14 -8.14
C LEU A 263 19.54 8.38 -9.02
N SER A 264 18.33 8.68 -9.50
CA SER A 264 18.06 9.82 -10.38
C SER A 264 17.82 11.14 -9.63
N THR A 265 17.44 11.09 -8.35
CA THR A 265 17.17 12.28 -7.55
C THR A 265 18.47 13.00 -7.17
N PRO A 266 18.60 14.31 -7.35
CA PRO A 266 19.76 15.06 -6.89
C PRO A 266 19.97 14.92 -5.37
N ILE A 267 21.22 14.73 -4.92
CA ILE A 267 21.50 14.59 -3.48
C ILE A 267 21.02 15.80 -2.67
N ALA A 268 21.06 17.00 -3.25
CA ALA A 268 20.56 18.20 -2.62
C ALA A 268 19.06 18.12 -2.25
N LEU A 269 18.25 17.42 -3.05
CA LEU A 269 16.83 17.20 -2.76
C LEU A 269 16.65 16.16 -1.64
N LEU A 270 17.50 15.13 -1.57
CA LEU A 270 17.49 14.17 -0.46
C LEU A 270 17.90 14.86 0.86
N HIS A 271 18.94 15.70 0.85
CA HIS A 271 19.27 16.53 2.02
C HIS A 271 18.16 17.51 2.40
N LYS A 272 17.42 18.05 1.42
CA LYS A 272 16.24 18.87 1.70
C LYS A 272 15.14 18.05 2.37
N ALA A 273 14.87 16.82 1.90
CA ALA A 273 13.94 15.91 2.54
C ALA A 273 14.32 15.63 4.00
N ARG A 274 15.62 15.39 4.26
CA ARG A 274 16.12 15.19 5.63
C ARG A 274 15.88 16.41 6.52
N ARG A 275 16.18 17.62 6.02
CA ARG A 275 15.90 18.86 6.76
C ARG A 275 14.40 19.09 6.98
N ALA A 276 13.55 18.63 6.06
CA ALA A 276 12.10 18.68 6.21
C ALA A 276 11.53 17.62 7.17
N GLY A 277 12.41 16.84 7.81
CA GLY A 277 12.05 15.87 8.85
C GLY A 277 11.90 14.42 8.37
N VAL A 278 12.13 14.13 7.09
CA VAL A 278 12.13 12.74 6.58
C VAL A 278 13.33 11.99 7.17
N THR A 279 13.06 11.00 8.01
CA THR A 279 14.09 10.20 8.66
C THR A 279 14.27 8.82 8.04
N MET A 280 13.29 8.38 7.24
CA MET A 280 13.29 7.04 6.65
C MET A 280 12.73 7.08 5.22
N PHE A 281 13.38 6.35 4.32
CA PHE A 281 12.86 5.99 3.02
C PHE A 281 12.35 4.56 3.02
N TYR A 282 11.08 4.35 2.68
CA TYR A 282 10.56 3.04 2.37
C TYR A 282 10.90 2.72 0.90
N LEU A 283 11.87 1.83 0.72
CA LEU A 283 12.35 1.42 -0.60
C LEU A 283 11.45 0.32 -1.15
N VAL A 284 10.45 0.73 -1.92
CA VAL A 284 9.56 -0.23 -2.60
C VAL A 284 10.39 -1.03 -3.60
N GLY A 285 10.63 -2.29 -3.28
CA GLY A 285 11.46 -3.19 -4.05
C GLY A 285 10.68 -4.13 -4.96
N GLY A 286 11.38 -4.73 -5.92
CA GLY A 286 10.88 -5.85 -6.70
C GLY A 286 10.07 -5.51 -7.93
N PHE A 287 9.73 -4.25 -8.19
CA PHE A 287 8.96 -3.84 -9.36
C PHE A 287 9.79 -3.14 -10.43
N ASP A 288 11.03 -2.81 -10.14
CA ASP A 288 11.94 -2.09 -11.02
C ASP A 288 13.14 -2.94 -11.47
N PRO A 289 13.78 -2.60 -12.61
CA PRO A 289 14.86 -3.41 -13.17
C PRO A 289 16.12 -3.49 -12.28
N VAL A 290 16.36 -2.50 -11.40
CA VAL A 290 17.52 -2.53 -10.50
C VAL A 290 17.31 -3.62 -9.46
N THR A 291 16.21 -3.56 -8.74
CA THR A 291 15.89 -4.53 -7.67
C THR A 291 15.64 -5.93 -8.20
N MET A 292 14.87 -6.06 -9.30
CA MET A 292 14.55 -7.36 -9.91
C MET A 292 15.78 -8.15 -10.35
N ARG A 293 16.89 -7.50 -10.73
CA ARG A 293 18.09 -8.15 -11.27
C ARG A 293 19.28 -8.13 -10.34
N ALA A 294 19.26 -7.30 -9.30
CA ALA A 294 20.40 -7.15 -8.38
C ALA A 294 20.82 -8.47 -7.74
N PHE A 295 19.84 -9.33 -7.41
CA PHE A 295 20.07 -10.54 -6.62
C PHE A 295 20.06 -11.83 -7.44
N THR A 296 19.95 -11.74 -8.75
CA THR A 296 19.97 -12.94 -9.63
C THR A 296 21.35 -13.58 -9.75
N GLY A 297 22.42 -12.87 -9.35
CA GLY A 297 23.80 -13.29 -9.58
C GLY A 297 24.28 -13.20 -11.03
N LYS A 298 23.42 -12.66 -11.94
CA LYS A 298 23.68 -12.55 -13.38
C LYS A 298 23.97 -11.12 -13.85
N ASP A 299 23.75 -10.12 -13.01
CA ASP A 299 23.81 -8.70 -13.37
C ASP A 299 24.53 -7.89 -12.26
N GLU A 300 25.86 -7.97 -12.26
CA GLU A 300 26.69 -7.23 -11.30
C GLU A 300 26.46 -5.71 -11.36
N ARG A 301 26.14 -5.17 -12.54
CA ARG A 301 25.84 -3.75 -12.71
C ARG A 301 24.60 -3.33 -11.93
N GLN A 302 23.55 -4.16 -11.87
CA GLN A 302 22.37 -3.85 -11.09
C GLN A 302 22.63 -3.99 -9.59
N LEU A 303 23.44 -4.96 -9.18
CA LEU A 303 23.89 -5.08 -7.80
C LEU A 303 24.68 -3.83 -7.35
N GLU A 304 25.62 -3.36 -8.17
CA GLU A 304 26.35 -2.12 -7.90
C GLU A 304 25.42 -0.89 -7.82
N ARG A 305 24.41 -0.82 -8.68
CA ARG A 305 23.39 0.24 -8.64
C ARG A 305 22.57 0.19 -7.36
N ALA A 306 22.20 -1.00 -6.90
CA ALA A 306 21.48 -1.16 -5.63
C ALA A 306 22.34 -0.68 -4.44
N HIS A 307 23.63 -1.07 -4.38
CA HIS A 307 24.57 -0.55 -3.38
C HIS A 307 24.66 0.98 -3.40
N LYS A 308 24.78 1.59 -4.59
CA LYS A 308 24.82 3.06 -4.74
C LYS A 308 23.53 3.73 -4.25
N ALA A 309 22.35 3.12 -4.48
CA ALA A 309 21.10 3.66 -3.98
C ALA A 309 21.06 3.68 -2.44
N ILE A 310 21.45 2.58 -1.81
CA ILE A 310 21.52 2.50 -0.34
C ILE A 310 22.55 3.49 0.24
N ALA A 311 23.76 3.52 -0.35
CA ALA A 311 24.80 4.47 0.09
C ALA A 311 24.33 5.93 0.02
N LYS A 312 23.55 6.28 -1.03
CA LYS A 312 23.00 7.63 -1.20
C LYS A 312 21.92 7.99 -0.16
N CYS A 313 21.18 7.00 0.35
CA CYS A 313 20.28 7.22 1.49
C CYS A 313 21.09 7.60 2.75
N PHE A 314 22.13 6.84 3.07
CA PHE A 314 22.99 7.13 4.21
C PHE A 314 23.77 8.44 4.07
N GLU A 315 24.23 8.79 2.85
CA GLU A 315 24.83 10.10 2.56
C GLU A 315 23.86 11.25 2.90
N ALA A 316 22.57 11.04 2.68
CA ALA A 316 21.53 12.02 3.02
C ALA A 316 21.10 11.98 4.50
N ASP A 317 21.69 11.13 5.33
CA ASP A 317 21.28 10.87 6.73
C ASP A 317 19.81 10.39 6.84
N ILE A 318 19.37 9.55 5.89
CA ILE A 318 18.02 8.97 5.85
C ILE A 318 18.13 7.44 5.89
N GLU A 319 17.43 6.82 6.83
CA GLU A 319 17.42 5.36 6.99
C GLU A 319 16.68 4.67 5.82
N PRO A 320 17.31 3.72 5.11
CA PRO A 320 16.63 2.91 4.11
C PRO A 320 15.88 1.74 4.77
N TYR A 321 14.56 1.74 4.72
CA TYR A 321 13.75 0.56 4.99
C TYR A 321 13.50 -0.16 3.65
N THR A 322 14.19 -1.27 3.43
CA THR A 322 14.26 -1.90 2.11
C THR A 322 13.29 -3.07 2.01
N SER A 323 12.39 -3.03 1.04
CA SER A 323 11.52 -4.16 0.70
C SER A 323 12.24 -5.07 -0.33
N PHE A 324 12.41 -6.35 0.00
CA PHE A 324 12.97 -7.37 -0.87
C PHE A 324 11.87 -8.28 -1.38
N LEU A 325 11.83 -8.50 -2.70
CA LEU A 325 10.87 -9.39 -3.34
C LEU A 325 11.56 -10.67 -3.81
N TYR A 326 11.13 -11.81 -3.29
CA TYR A 326 11.72 -13.13 -3.55
C TYR A 326 10.72 -14.07 -4.24
N GLY A 327 11.23 -15.04 -4.98
CA GLY A 327 10.44 -16.07 -5.64
C GLY A 327 10.06 -15.73 -7.07
N GLN A 328 10.77 -14.80 -7.73
CA GLN A 328 10.58 -14.47 -9.15
C GLN A 328 11.14 -15.56 -10.07
N ASP A 329 10.82 -15.49 -11.36
CA ASP A 329 11.26 -16.48 -12.37
C ASP A 329 12.78 -16.60 -12.54
N ASP A 330 13.52 -15.53 -12.22
CA ASP A 330 14.99 -15.49 -12.31
C ASP A 330 15.70 -15.80 -10.98
N ASP A 331 14.96 -15.98 -9.90
CA ASP A 331 15.50 -16.35 -8.60
C ASP A 331 15.85 -17.85 -8.58
N ASP A 332 16.94 -18.15 -7.89
CA ASP A 332 17.44 -19.51 -7.64
C ASP A 332 17.67 -19.75 -6.14
N VAL A 333 18.14 -20.93 -5.79
CA VAL A 333 18.39 -21.32 -4.40
C VAL A 333 19.47 -20.45 -3.70
N GLY A 334 20.33 -19.78 -4.43
CA GLY A 334 21.35 -18.87 -3.91
C GLY A 334 20.87 -17.42 -3.75
N THR A 335 19.66 -17.07 -4.21
CA THR A 335 19.16 -15.68 -4.15
C THR A 335 19.02 -15.19 -2.70
N VAL A 336 18.60 -16.05 -1.79
CA VAL A 336 18.46 -15.73 -0.35
C VAL A 336 19.82 -15.29 0.23
N ASP A 337 20.88 -16.05 -0.04
CA ASP A 337 22.23 -15.73 0.45
C ASP A 337 22.70 -14.38 -0.11
N ARG A 338 22.51 -14.13 -1.40
CA ARG A 338 22.85 -12.87 -2.05
C ARG A 338 22.10 -11.66 -1.47
N MET A 339 20.80 -11.83 -1.16
CA MET A 339 20.00 -10.78 -0.51
C MET A 339 20.49 -10.47 0.90
N LEU A 340 20.78 -11.49 1.71
CA LEU A 340 21.29 -11.33 3.06
C LEU A 340 22.71 -10.73 3.07
N GLU A 341 23.59 -11.18 2.17
CA GLU A 341 24.92 -10.62 2.00
C GLU A 341 24.87 -9.15 1.58
N PHE A 342 24.02 -8.82 0.60
CA PHE A 342 23.79 -7.44 0.17
C PHE A 342 23.31 -6.56 1.33
N ALA A 343 22.34 -7.03 2.10
CA ALA A 343 21.78 -6.27 3.21
C ALA A 343 22.86 -5.98 4.28
N ARG A 344 23.70 -6.99 4.62
CA ARG A 344 24.82 -6.84 5.55
C ARG A 344 25.90 -5.89 5.01
N ALA A 345 26.33 -6.12 3.77
CA ALA A 345 27.40 -5.32 3.13
C ALA A 345 26.98 -3.86 2.93
N SER A 346 25.69 -3.60 2.68
CA SER A 346 25.14 -2.25 2.55
C SER A 346 24.79 -1.59 3.89
N GLY A 347 24.90 -2.28 5.01
CA GLY A 347 24.54 -1.75 6.33
C GLY A 347 23.03 -1.51 6.49
N ILE A 348 22.19 -2.21 5.72
CA ILE A 348 20.73 -2.13 5.85
C ILE A 348 20.33 -2.67 7.20
N ARG A 349 19.53 -1.90 7.89
CA ARG A 349 19.12 -2.18 9.25
C ARG A 349 17.64 -2.49 9.38
N LYS A 350 16.81 -2.08 8.44
CA LYS A 350 15.38 -2.35 8.36
C LYS A 350 15.06 -2.95 7.01
N ALA A 351 14.39 -4.08 6.99
CA ALA A 351 13.98 -4.75 5.77
C ALA A 351 12.63 -5.42 5.91
N GLU A 352 11.88 -5.44 4.82
CA GLU A 352 10.71 -6.29 4.63
C GLU A 352 11.03 -7.32 3.56
N PHE A 353 10.60 -8.54 3.77
CA PHE A 353 10.70 -9.60 2.78
C PHE A 353 9.32 -10.03 2.34
N ALA A 354 9.11 -10.13 1.03
CA ALA A 354 7.85 -10.48 0.44
C ALA A 354 8.05 -11.56 -0.62
N ILE A 355 7.09 -12.47 -0.74
CA ILE A 355 7.02 -13.41 -1.86
C ILE A 355 6.36 -12.70 -3.03
N PHE A 356 6.97 -12.80 -4.22
CA PHE A 356 6.37 -12.27 -5.44
C PHE A 356 4.95 -12.79 -5.61
N THR A 357 3.99 -11.87 -5.66
CA THR A 357 2.58 -12.17 -5.79
C THR A 357 2.04 -11.56 -7.08
N PRO A 358 1.65 -12.38 -8.08
CA PRO A 358 1.04 -11.89 -9.31
C PRO A 358 -0.39 -11.46 -9.04
N TYR A 359 -0.60 -10.17 -8.80
CA TYR A 359 -1.93 -9.64 -8.50
C TYR A 359 -2.83 -9.62 -9.75
N PRO A 360 -4.12 -10.00 -9.62
CA PRO A 360 -5.09 -9.90 -10.71
C PRO A 360 -5.11 -8.51 -11.36
N GLY A 361 -5.31 -8.48 -12.68
CA GLY A 361 -5.28 -7.25 -13.47
C GLY A 361 -3.89 -6.79 -13.89
N THR A 362 -2.81 -7.39 -13.37
CA THR A 362 -1.43 -7.05 -13.79
C THR A 362 -0.99 -7.88 -15.01
N PRO A 363 -0.05 -7.35 -15.82
CA PRO A 363 0.56 -8.13 -16.90
C PRO A 363 1.20 -9.43 -16.41
N SER A 364 1.81 -9.44 -15.21
CA SER A 364 2.40 -10.65 -14.62
C SER A 364 1.35 -11.72 -14.34
N PHE A 365 0.20 -11.34 -13.79
CA PHE A 365 -0.90 -12.28 -13.56
C PHE A 365 -1.41 -12.86 -14.88
N ALA A 366 -1.71 -12.01 -15.85
CA ALA A 366 -2.23 -12.44 -17.16
C ALA A 366 -1.25 -13.41 -17.88
N ARG A 367 0.05 -13.12 -17.81
CA ARG A 367 1.09 -14.00 -18.38
C ARG A 367 1.12 -15.36 -17.66
N LEU A 368 1.20 -15.36 -16.35
CA LEU A 368 1.28 -16.61 -15.55
C LEU A 368 -0.01 -17.44 -15.68
N GLU A 369 -1.16 -16.79 -15.78
CA GLU A 369 -2.43 -17.44 -16.05
C GLU A 369 -2.45 -18.12 -17.43
N ALA A 370 -2.02 -17.41 -18.48
CA ALA A 370 -1.92 -17.95 -19.83
C ALA A 370 -0.91 -19.10 -19.94
N GLU A 371 0.17 -19.05 -19.13
CA GLU A 371 1.16 -20.12 -19.01
C GLU A 371 0.66 -21.31 -18.14
N GLY A 372 -0.53 -21.24 -17.54
CA GLY A 372 -1.07 -22.28 -16.64
C GLY A 372 -0.30 -22.41 -15.32
N ARG A 373 0.40 -21.36 -14.89
CA ARG A 373 1.30 -21.38 -13.73
C ARG A 373 0.70 -20.78 -12.46
N ILE A 374 -0.52 -20.24 -12.48
CA ILE A 374 -1.26 -19.85 -11.27
C ILE A 374 -1.72 -21.13 -10.58
N THR A 375 -1.24 -21.37 -9.35
CA THR A 375 -1.51 -22.60 -8.59
C THR A 375 -2.64 -22.45 -7.58
N SER A 376 -3.04 -21.22 -7.24
CA SER A 376 -4.12 -20.94 -6.31
C SER A 376 -4.93 -19.72 -6.75
N ARG A 377 -6.26 -19.82 -6.58
CA ARG A 377 -7.18 -18.67 -6.69
C ARG A 377 -7.84 -18.35 -5.35
N GLU A 378 -7.26 -18.80 -4.28
CA GLU A 378 -7.65 -18.45 -2.93
C GLU A 378 -7.08 -17.06 -2.60
N TRP A 379 -7.87 -16.00 -2.79
CA TRP A 379 -7.42 -14.62 -2.77
C TRP A 379 -6.76 -14.19 -1.46
N ARG A 380 -7.15 -14.76 -0.31
CA ARG A 380 -6.47 -14.49 0.98
C ARG A 380 -5.00 -14.89 0.99
N ARG A 381 -4.56 -15.78 0.07
CA ARG A 381 -3.16 -16.17 -0.07
C ARG A 381 -2.33 -15.20 -0.92
N TYR A 382 -2.98 -14.23 -1.60
CA TYR A 382 -2.30 -13.17 -2.36
C TYR A 382 -1.91 -12.03 -1.43
N ASN A 383 -1.02 -12.31 -0.49
CA ASN A 383 -0.69 -11.47 0.66
C ASN A 383 0.82 -11.31 0.88
N ASP A 384 1.61 -11.50 -0.17
CA ASP A 384 3.08 -11.37 -0.18
C ASP A 384 3.82 -12.35 0.75
N ALA A 385 3.10 -13.29 1.36
CA ALA A 385 3.65 -14.30 2.27
C ALA A 385 3.41 -15.74 1.79
N ASN A 386 2.73 -15.93 0.67
CA ASN A 386 2.45 -17.25 0.09
C ASN A 386 2.84 -17.30 -1.38
N CYS A 387 3.42 -18.41 -1.81
CA CYS A 387 3.62 -18.68 -3.22
C CYS A 387 2.31 -19.19 -3.84
N VAL A 388 1.74 -18.42 -4.77
CA VAL A 388 0.44 -18.71 -5.42
C VAL A 388 0.60 -19.06 -6.89
N TYR A 389 1.83 -19.23 -7.34
CA TYR A 389 2.16 -19.63 -8.71
C TYR A 389 3.40 -20.52 -8.72
N GLN A 390 3.70 -21.16 -9.86
CA GLN A 390 4.90 -21.98 -10.06
C GLN A 390 6.03 -21.11 -10.68
N PRO A 391 7.10 -20.75 -9.92
CA PRO A 391 8.29 -20.13 -10.48
C PRO A 391 9.04 -21.07 -11.43
N LYS A 392 9.96 -20.52 -12.25
CA LYS A 392 10.69 -21.35 -13.22
C LYS A 392 11.83 -22.16 -12.63
N GLN A 393 12.52 -21.64 -11.61
CA GLN A 393 13.74 -22.23 -11.07
C GLN A 393 13.58 -22.79 -9.64
N LEU A 394 12.46 -22.48 -8.99
CA LEU A 394 12.17 -22.85 -7.61
C LEU A 394 10.85 -23.60 -7.53
N THR A 395 10.70 -24.47 -6.53
CA THR A 395 9.38 -24.98 -6.14
C THR A 395 8.69 -24.01 -5.18
N ALA A 396 7.38 -24.15 -4.99
CA ALA A 396 6.64 -23.33 -4.04
C ALA A 396 7.14 -23.50 -2.60
N GLU A 397 7.57 -24.70 -2.24
CA GLU A 397 8.16 -25.04 -0.95
C GLU A 397 9.51 -24.34 -0.76
N GLN A 398 10.37 -24.33 -1.79
CA GLN A 398 11.66 -23.62 -1.76
C GLN A 398 11.46 -22.11 -1.63
N VAL A 399 10.44 -21.54 -2.28
CA VAL A 399 10.10 -20.10 -2.12
C VAL A 399 9.65 -19.83 -0.69
N THR A 400 8.78 -20.65 -0.13
CA THR A 400 8.31 -20.47 1.24
C THR A 400 9.45 -20.58 2.25
N GLU A 401 10.29 -21.63 2.15
CA GLU A 401 11.45 -21.79 3.04
C GLU A 401 12.46 -20.65 2.90
N GLY A 402 12.75 -20.21 1.68
CA GLY A 402 13.64 -19.07 1.44
C GLY A 402 13.11 -17.78 2.04
N TYR A 403 11.80 -17.53 1.93
CA TYR A 403 11.12 -16.40 2.54
C TYR A 403 11.23 -16.44 4.09
N LEU A 404 10.94 -17.57 4.71
CA LEU A 404 11.05 -17.75 6.15
C LEU A 404 12.51 -17.58 6.62
N ARG A 405 13.45 -18.09 5.83
CA ARG A 405 14.89 -17.96 6.08
C ARG A 405 15.35 -16.49 6.03
N LEU A 406 14.87 -15.71 5.05
CA LEU A 406 15.18 -14.27 4.95
C LEU A 406 14.78 -13.52 6.22
N TRP A 407 13.58 -13.73 6.73
CA TRP A 407 13.13 -13.10 7.98
C TRP A 407 13.95 -13.55 9.17
N ARG A 408 14.14 -14.87 9.36
CA ARG A 408 14.88 -15.43 10.50
C ARG A 408 16.32 -14.96 10.55
N GLU A 409 17.05 -15.07 9.44
CA GLU A 409 18.48 -14.77 9.41
C GLU A 409 18.77 -13.29 9.41
N PHE A 410 17.92 -12.47 8.82
CA PHE A 410 18.09 -11.03 8.86
C PHE A 410 17.85 -10.47 10.26
N TYR A 411 16.86 -10.98 10.97
CA TYR A 411 16.47 -10.52 12.30
C TYR A 411 16.90 -11.44 13.46
N ALA A 412 17.79 -12.38 13.22
CA ALA A 412 18.32 -13.30 14.25
C ALA A 412 19.02 -12.56 15.40
N ASP A 413 19.68 -11.44 15.12
CA ASP A 413 20.28 -10.58 16.12
C ASP A 413 19.27 -9.54 16.60
N LYS A 414 18.64 -9.80 17.74
CA LYS A 414 17.65 -8.89 18.36
C LYS A 414 18.22 -7.53 18.80
N SER A 415 19.56 -7.41 19.00
CA SER A 415 20.22 -6.12 19.25
C SER A 415 20.05 -5.19 18.05
N TYR A 416 19.91 -5.77 16.89
CA TYR A 416 19.62 -5.09 15.63
C TYR A 416 18.28 -4.34 15.65
N PHE A 417 17.26 -4.79 16.38
CA PHE A 417 16.00 -4.08 16.59
C PHE A 417 16.13 -2.95 17.63
N GLN A 418 16.83 -3.20 18.73
CA GLN A 418 16.87 -2.27 19.87
C GLN A 418 17.61 -0.97 19.55
N ASP A 419 18.71 -1.03 18.80
CA ASP A 419 19.49 0.16 18.40
C ASP A 419 18.82 1.00 17.28
N ARG A 420 17.71 0.55 16.73
CA ARG A 420 17.13 1.08 15.48
C ARG A 420 15.76 1.64 15.59
N CYS A 421 15.07 1.25 16.61
CA CYS A 421 13.80 1.85 16.99
C CYS A 421 14.06 3.01 17.94
N HIS A 422 14.70 4.07 17.43
CA HIS A 422 14.67 5.36 18.13
C HIS A 422 13.28 5.96 18.18
N ASP A 423 12.31 5.35 17.49
CA ASP A 423 10.90 5.61 17.65
C ASP A 423 10.28 4.43 18.40
N GLU A 424 10.37 4.47 19.74
CA GLU A 424 9.74 3.49 20.63
C GLU A 424 8.23 3.34 20.41
N ARG A 425 7.65 4.23 19.60
CA ARG A 425 6.23 4.27 19.26
C ARG A 425 5.85 3.35 18.12
N THR A 426 6.80 2.91 17.29
CA THR A 426 6.52 2.09 16.09
C THR A 426 6.56 0.59 16.37
N ILE A 427 7.07 0.16 17.53
CA ILE A 427 7.18 -1.25 17.89
C ILE A 427 6.78 -1.42 19.36
N GLN A 428 5.49 -1.53 19.60
CA GLN A 428 5.00 -2.21 20.81
C GLN A 428 4.76 -3.67 20.44
N PHE A 429 5.58 -4.54 21.01
CA PHE A 429 5.44 -5.99 20.95
C PHE A 429 4.26 -6.46 21.80
#